data_92d30935ebbca35588403e490a06d62b
#
_entry.id   92d30935ebbca35588403e490a06d62b
#
_cell.length_a   1.000
_cell.length_b   1.000
_cell.length_c   1.000
_cell.angle_alpha   90.00
_cell.angle_beta   90.00
_cell.angle_gamma   90.00
#
_symmetry.space_group_name_H-M   'P 1'
#
loop_
_entity.id
_entity.type
_entity.pdbx_description
1 polymer ?
#
loop_
_entity_poly.entity_id
_entity_poly.type
_entity_poly.pdbx_seq_one_letter_code
_entity_poly.pdbx_strand_id
1 'polypeptide(L)'
;MNHDSRTYPFKFSIITAVYNVASYLSGAVESILCQDIGFKESVELILVDDGSTDSSGEICDHYQALYPYNIKVLHKPNGGAASARNAGIALASGKYLNFLDGDDKLSPNTLSAVYNFFSTVDDQISLVSVPIQFFEKKENAHRLNYKYRDGKDQIIDLNVQYSYVQMSIASSFIKHNVLNDHSFDTSLRYAEDAKVIMQLLLDHPYYGIVPSGCYYYRFRNTQNSALNGTKLHREWYLDCLKNYLQWALHSARQKYGKIPFFVQYNVMYDLQSRFGVPEIPESVLTTAEHLEFRTLLKELLQSIDDKIILEQKNLSREQKDYIISFK
;
A
#
# COMPACT_ATOMS: atom_id res chain seq x y z
N MET A 1 -11.73 9.57 23.15
CA MET A 1 -11.88 8.57 22.08
C MET A 1 -13.33 8.64 21.63
N ASN A 2 -13.58 9.14 20.43
CA ASN A 2 -14.95 9.23 19.90
C ASN A 2 -15.37 7.82 19.47
N HIS A 3 -16.29 7.20 20.19
CA HIS A 3 -17.00 6.01 19.67
C HIS A 3 -17.67 6.40 18.35
N ASP A 4 -17.27 5.75 17.26
CA ASP A 4 -17.91 5.93 15.98
C ASP A 4 -19.33 5.34 16.08
N SER A 5 -20.32 6.22 16.23
CA SER A 5 -21.74 5.84 16.34
C SER A 5 -22.38 5.54 14.97
N ARG A 6 -21.60 5.54 13.88
CA ARG A 6 -22.11 5.24 12.54
C ARG A 6 -22.54 3.78 12.44
N THR A 7 -23.71 3.54 11.86
CA THR A 7 -24.14 2.20 11.43
C THR A 7 -23.62 1.97 10.01
N TYR A 8 -22.86 0.92 9.85
CA TYR A 8 -22.31 0.52 8.55
C TYR A 8 -23.15 -0.62 7.97
N PRO A 9 -23.66 -0.50 6.72
CA PRO A 9 -24.45 -1.58 6.09
C PRO A 9 -23.60 -2.82 5.77
N PHE A 10 -22.28 -2.63 5.58
CA PHE A 10 -21.34 -3.72 5.34
C PHE A 10 -20.17 -3.70 6.33
N LYS A 11 -19.58 -4.86 6.57
CA LYS A 11 -18.34 -4.96 7.36
C LYS A 11 -17.17 -4.42 6.56
N PHE A 12 -17.10 -4.75 5.27
CA PHE A 12 -16.01 -4.34 4.38
C PHE A 12 -16.52 -3.66 3.13
N SER A 13 -15.77 -2.62 2.69
CA SER A 13 -15.76 -2.13 1.31
C SER A 13 -14.43 -2.51 0.69
N ILE A 14 -14.47 -3.32 -0.35
CA ILE A 14 -13.29 -3.66 -1.15
C ILE A 14 -13.31 -2.75 -2.38
N ILE A 15 -12.29 -1.91 -2.53
CA ILE A 15 -12.15 -0.94 -3.62
C ILE A 15 -11.13 -1.47 -4.61
N THR A 16 -11.54 -1.63 -5.87
CA THR A 16 -10.67 -2.11 -6.93
C THR A 16 -10.52 -1.04 -8.01
N ALA A 17 -9.32 -0.52 -8.17
CA ALA A 17 -8.96 0.30 -9.33
C ALA A 17 -8.77 -0.61 -10.55
N VAL A 18 -9.56 -0.38 -11.59
CA VAL A 18 -9.60 -1.20 -12.81
C VAL A 18 -9.07 -0.37 -13.97
N TYR A 19 -8.01 -0.85 -14.64
CA TYR A 19 -7.51 -0.25 -15.87
C TYR A 19 -6.80 -1.29 -16.75
N ASN A 20 -7.43 -1.68 -17.85
CA ASN A 20 -6.88 -2.65 -18.81
C ASN A 20 -6.40 -3.97 -18.17
N VAL A 21 -7.29 -4.60 -17.39
CA VAL A 21 -7.04 -5.85 -16.66
C VAL A 21 -8.06 -6.96 -16.96
N ALA A 22 -8.72 -6.89 -18.12
CA ALA A 22 -9.79 -7.82 -18.51
C ALA A 22 -9.43 -9.31 -18.32
N SER A 23 -8.18 -9.69 -18.62
CA SER A 23 -7.71 -11.07 -18.46
C SER A 23 -7.63 -11.56 -17.00
N TYR A 24 -7.67 -10.68 -16.04
CA TYR A 24 -7.43 -10.97 -14.62
C TYR A 24 -8.60 -10.63 -13.71
N LEU A 25 -9.40 -9.63 -14.09
CA LEU A 25 -10.42 -8.99 -13.26
C LEU A 25 -11.43 -9.99 -12.68
N SER A 26 -11.90 -10.94 -13.48
CA SER A 26 -12.83 -11.97 -13.00
C SER A 26 -12.23 -12.77 -11.83
N GLY A 27 -10.92 -13.10 -11.91
CA GLY A 27 -10.24 -13.81 -10.82
C GLY A 27 -10.10 -12.98 -9.55
N ALA A 28 -9.96 -11.65 -9.65
CA ALA A 28 -9.97 -10.75 -8.51
C ALA A 28 -11.36 -10.68 -7.86
N VAL A 29 -12.41 -10.45 -8.66
CA VAL A 29 -13.81 -10.39 -8.18
C VAL A 29 -14.21 -11.71 -7.53
N GLU A 30 -13.96 -12.86 -8.16
CA GLU A 30 -14.28 -14.17 -7.61
C GLU A 30 -13.59 -14.43 -6.26
N SER A 31 -12.37 -13.93 -6.06
CA SER A 31 -11.70 -14.05 -4.77
C SER A 31 -12.42 -13.32 -3.63
N ILE A 32 -13.19 -12.29 -3.95
CA ILE A 32 -14.02 -11.56 -2.99
C ILE A 32 -15.38 -12.24 -2.80
N LEU A 33 -15.99 -12.75 -3.88
CA LEU A 33 -17.24 -13.49 -3.80
C LEU A 33 -17.13 -14.77 -2.95
N CYS A 34 -15.93 -15.40 -2.96
CA CYS A 34 -15.63 -16.63 -2.23
C CYS A 34 -15.13 -16.42 -0.79
N GLN A 35 -15.22 -15.20 -0.24
CA GLN A 35 -14.81 -14.97 1.16
C GLN A 35 -15.75 -15.67 2.15
N ASP A 36 -15.18 -16.36 3.14
CA ASP A 36 -15.89 -17.18 4.13
C ASP A 36 -16.77 -16.37 5.12
N ILE A 37 -16.53 -15.05 5.20
CA ILE A 37 -17.36 -14.15 6.02
C ILE A 37 -18.78 -13.93 5.48
N GLY A 38 -19.07 -14.42 4.27
CA GLY A 38 -20.34 -14.23 3.58
C GLY A 38 -20.40 -12.91 2.80
N PHE A 39 -20.24 -13.01 1.46
CA PHE A 39 -20.20 -11.84 0.58
C PHE A 39 -21.46 -10.97 0.68
N LYS A 40 -22.65 -11.61 0.55
CA LYS A 40 -23.93 -10.89 0.45
C LYS A 40 -24.26 -10.04 1.69
N GLU A 41 -23.90 -10.53 2.85
CA GLU A 41 -24.24 -9.92 4.15
C GLU A 41 -23.16 -8.98 4.68
N SER A 42 -21.92 -9.16 4.20
CA SER A 42 -20.76 -8.54 4.87
C SER A 42 -19.89 -7.63 3.99
N VAL A 43 -20.02 -7.76 2.68
CA VAL A 43 -19.04 -7.12 1.76
C VAL A 43 -19.76 -6.34 0.67
N GLU A 44 -19.30 -5.11 0.43
CA GLU A 44 -19.50 -4.41 -0.83
C GLU A 44 -18.20 -4.37 -1.63
N LEU A 45 -18.29 -4.53 -2.93
CA LEU A 45 -17.19 -4.42 -3.87
C LEU A 45 -17.41 -3.21 -4.76
N ILE A 46 -16.42 -2.30 -4.80
CA ILE A 46 -16.49 -1.07 -5.59
C ILE A 46 -15.46 -1.17 -6.70
N LEU A 47 -15.91 -1.37 -7.93
CA LEU A 47 -15.11 -1.45 -9.12
C LEU A 47 -15.04 -0.06 -9.76
N VAL A 48 -13.87 0.55 -9.75
CA VAL A 48 -13.65 1.87 -10.36
C VAL A 48 -12.88 1.67 -11.67
N ASP A 49 -13.60 1.66 -12.78
CA ASP A 49 -13.01 1.61 -14.11
C ASP A 49 -12.43 2.98 -14.48
N ASP A 50 -11.12 3.08 -14.45
CA ASP A 50 -10.36 4.30 -14.71
C ASP A 50 -10.10 4.52 -16.19
N GLY A 51 -11.14 4.37 -17.01
CA GLY A 51 -11.11 4.60 -18.47
C GLY A 51 -10.43 3.48 -19.23
N SER A 52 -10.74 2.22 -18.92
CA SER A 52 -10.23 1.06 -19.65
C SER A 52 -10.62 1.10 -21.13
N THR A 53 -9.74 0.60 -21.99
CA THR A 53 -9.93 0.48 -23.44
C THR A 53 -10.09 -0.96 -23.89
N ASP A 54 -9.96 -1.91 -22.96
CA ASP A 54 -10.25 -3.34 -23.16
C ASP A 54 -11.63 -3.67 -22.56
N SER A 55 -11.99 -4.94 -22.49
CA SER A 55 -13.29 -5.40 -21.95
C SER A 55 -13.41 -5.32 -20.43
N SER A 56 -12.51 -4.63 -19.72
CA SER A 56 -12.56 -4.51 -18.25
C SER A 56 -13.86 -3.85 -17.79
N GLY A 57 -14.29 -2.77 -18.47
CA GLY A 57 -15.55 -2.07 -18.12
C GLY A 57 -16.77 -2.97 -18.28
N GLU A 58 -16.86 -3.75 -19.36
CA GLU A 58 -17.96 -4.71 -19.60
C GLU A 58 -17.99 -5.81 -18.51
N ILE A 59 -16.82 -6.26 -18.05
CA ILE A 59 -16.72 -7.23 -16.96
C ILE A 59 -17.23 -6.61 -15.64
N CYS A 60 -16.91 -5.35 -15.35
CA CYS A 60 -17.44 -4.64 -14.18
C CYS A 60 -18.97 -4.61 -14.22
N ASP A 61 -19.57 -4.20 -15.34
CA ASP A 61 -21.03 -4.10 -15.52
C ASP A 61 -21.70 -5.46 -15.40
N HIS A 62 -21.09 -6.51 -15.93
CA HIS A 62 -21.58 -7.87 -15.80
C HIS A 62 -21.69 -8.28 -14.31
N TYR A 63 -20.66 -8.07 -13.50
CA TYR A 63 -20.71 -8.42 -12.07
C TYR A 63 -21.67 -7.53 -11.29
N GLN A 64 -21.80 -6.25 -11.62
CA GLN A 64 -22.82 -5.39 -11.01
C GLN A 64 -24.24 -5.89 -11.31
N ALA A 65 -24.51 -6.34 -12.54
CA ALA A 65 -25.81 -6.90 -12.89
C ALA A 65 -26.13 -8.20 -12.13
N LEU A 66 -25.12 -9.03 -11.82
CA LEU A 66 -25.27 -10.25 -11.02
C LEU A 66 -25.48 -9.96 -9.51
N TYR A 67 -24.85 -8.91 -8.99
CA TYR A 67 -24.87 -8.56 -7.56
C TYR A 67 -25.18 -7.07 -7.33
N PRO A 68 -26.35 -6.56 -7.78
CA PRO A 68 -26.64 -5.11 -7.84
C PRO A 68 -26.69 -4.44 -6.46
N TYR A 69 -26.84 -5.20 -5.38
CA TYR A 69 -26.86 -4.69 -4.02
C TYR A 69 -25.44 -4.55 -3.43
N ASN A 70 -24.54 -5.44 -3.82
CA ASN A 70 -23.21 -5.55 -3.23
C ASN A 70 -22.10 -4.99 -4.12
N ILE A 71 -22.30 -4.92 -5.43
CA ILE A 71 -21.27 -4.43 -6.37
C ILE A 71 -21.70 -3.08 -6.94
N LYS A 72 -20.82 -2.09 -6.75
CA LYS A 72 -20.95 -0.76 -7.34
C LYS A 72 -19.91 -0.59 -8.43
N VAL A 73 -20.28 -0.05 -9.56
CA VAL A 73 -19.36 0.30 -10.65
C VAL A 73 -19.35 1.80 -10.87
N LEU A 74 -18.16 2.34 -11.05
CA LEU A 74 -17.95 3.72 -11.48
C LEU A 74 -17.02 3.75 -12.67
N HIS A 75 -17.51 4.19 -13.82
CA HIS A 75 -16.69 4.51 -14.98
C HIS A 75 -16.27 5.97 -14.94
N LYS A 76 -14.98 6.24 -15.11
CA LYS A 76 -14.45 7.61 -15.12
C LYS A 76 -13.31 7.75 -16.17
N PRO A 77 -13.04 8.98 -16.63
CA PRO A 77 -11.82 9.23 -17.40
C PRO A 77 -10.58 8.83 -16.62
N ASN A 78 -9.56 8.31 -17.33
CA ASN A 78 -8.31 7.87 -16.71
C ASN A 78 -7.67 9.01 -15.89
N GLY A 79 -7.36 8.74 -14.64
CA GLY A 79 -6.72 9.65 -13.69
C GLY A 79 -5.67 8.94 -12.82
N GLY A 80 -5.41 7.66 -13.09
CA GLY A 80 -4.45 6.83 -12.35
C GLY A 80 -5.03 6.19 -11.08
N ALA A 81 -4.26 5.26 -10.52
CA ALA A 81 -4.68 4.42 -9.39
C ALA A 81 -5.12 5.25 -8.16
N ALA A 82 -4.38 6.30 -7.81
CA ALA A 82 -4.71 7.21 -6.71
C ALA A 82 -6.10 7.86 -6.90
N SER A 83 -6.38 8.36 -8.11
CA SER A 83 -7.68 8.96 -8.47
C SER A 83 -8.81 7.95 -8.41
N ALA A 84 -8.60 6.74 -8.92
CA ALA A 84 -9.59 5.66 -8.86
C ALA A 84 -9.88 5.23 -7.43
N ARG A 85 -8.84 5.04 -6.60
CA ARG A 85 -9.01 4.68 -5.18
C ARG A 85 -9.75 5.77 -4.40
N ASN A 86 -9.42 7.05 -4.62
CA ASN A 86 -10.16 8.17 -3.99
C ASN A 86 -11.64 8.19 -4.38
N ALA A 87 -11.96 7.95 -5.66
CA ALA A 87 -13.33 7.85 -6.12
C ALA A 87 -14.07 6.66 -5.47
N GLY A 88 -13.37 5.54 -5.28
CA GLY A 88 -13.91 4.37 -4.58
C GLY A 88 -14.18 4.63 -3.10
N ILE A 89 -13.28 5.34 -2.39
CA ILE A 89 -13.49 5.74 -0.99
C ILE A 89 -14.78 6.56 -0.84
N ALA A 90 -15.04 7.48 -1.77
CA ALA A 90 -16.24 8.31 -1.73
C ALA A 90 -17.56 7.53 -1.88
N LEU A 91 -17.52 6.32 -2.45
CA LEU A 91 -18.67 5.44 -2.62
C LEU A 91 -18.78 4.38 -1.53
N ALA A 92 -17.74 4.23 -0.70
CA ALA A 92 -17.66 3.19 0.31
C ALA A 92 -18.64 3.42 1.45
N SER A 93 -19.24 2.34 1.94
CA SER A 93 -20.17 2.35 3.07
C SER A 93 -19.86 1.29 4.13
N GLY A 94 -18.82 0.47 3.92
CA GLY A 94 -18.35 -0.53 4.87
C GLY A 94 -17.54 0.07 6.02
N LYS A 95 -17.51 -0.66 7.14
CA LYS A 95 -16.77 -0.26 8.34
C LYS A 95 -15.24 -0.27 8.12
N TYR A 96 -14.76 -1.24 7.36
CA TYR A 96 -13.34 -1.42 7.03
C TYR A 96 -13.14 -1.36 5.52
N LEU A 97 -12.08 -0.69 5.08
CA LEU A 97 -11.73 -0.55 3.68
C LEU A 97 -10.49 -1.38 3.35
N ASN A 98 -10.47 -1.99 2.16
CA ASN A 98 -9.29 -2.58 1.57
C ASN A 98 -9.23 -2.19 0.09
N PHE A 99 -8.02 -2.19 -0.47
CA PHE A 99 -7.73 -1.82 -1.85
C PHE A 99 -7.14 -3.02 -2.58
N LEU A 100 -7.97 -3.71 -3.34
CA LEU A 100 -7.57 -4.87 -4.14
C LEU A 100 -7.23 -4.42 -5.56
N ASP A 101 -6.02 -4.72 -6.05
CA ASP A 101 -5.69 -4.47 -7.44
C ASP A 101 -6.40 -5.47 -8.37
N GLY A 102 -6.84 -5.03 -9.57
CA GLY A 102 -7.71 -5.81 -10.46
C GLY A 102 -7.11 -7.08 -11.04
N ASP A 103 -5.83 -7.36 -10.78
CA ASP A 103 -5.14 -8.59 -11.16
C ASP A 103 -4.71 -9.46 -9.97
N ASP A 104 -4.98 -9.02 -8.74
CA ASP A 104 -4.58 -9.70 -7.51
C ASP A 104 -5.76 -10.47 -6.87
N LYS A 105 -5.53 -11.11 -5.71
CA LYS A 105 -6.54 -11.91 -5.01
C LYS A 105 -6.36 -11.86 -3.49
N LEU A 106 -7.45 -12.12 -2.76
CA LEU A 106 -7.38 -12.44 -1.33
C LEU A 106 -7.55 -13.95 -1.10
N SER A 107 -6.92 -14.49 -0.04
CA SER A 107 -7.26 -15.85 0.41
C SER A 107 -8.69 -15.90 0.97
N PRO A 108 -9.39 -17.05 0.86
CA PRO A 108 -10.81 -17.14 1.20
C PRO A 108 -11.17 -16.76 2.64
N ASN A 109 -10.23 -16.88 3.56
CA ASN A 109 -10.39 -16.61 4.99
C ASN A 109 -9.86 -15.22 5.42
N THR A 110 -9.43 -14.38 4.48
CA THR A 110 -8.78 -13.10 4.83
C THR A 110 -9.73 -12.15 5.55
N LEU A 111 -10.93 -11.97 5.01
CA LEU A 111 -11.85 -11.00 5.59
C LEU A 111 -12.39 -11.43 6.96
N SER A 112 -12.65 -12.71 7.16
CA SER A 112 -13.07 -13.22 8.47
C SER A 112 -11.98 -13.10 9.53
N ALA A 113 -10.74 -13.45 9.18
CA ALA A 113 -9.59 -13.32 10.08
C ALA A 113 -9.36 -11.87 10.50
N VAL A 114 -9.35 -10.93 9.55
CA VAL A 114 -9.20 -9.50 9.83
C VAL A 114 -10.35 -8.95 10.67
N TYR A 115 -11.59 -9.33 10.35
CA TYR A 115 -12.76 -8.90 11.11
C TYR A 115 -12.72 -9.38 12.56
N ASN A 116 -12.38 -10.64 12.77
CA ASN A 116 -12.24 -11.23 14.11
C ASN A 116 -11.16 -10.49 14.91
N PHE A 117 -10.01 -10.20 14.30
CA PHE A 117 -8.94 -9.47 15.00
C PHE A 117 -9.38 -8.05 15.37
N PHE A 118 -9.95 -7.28 14.44
CA PHE A 118 -10.48 -5.94 14.76
C PHE A 118 -11.50 -5.98 15.90
N SER A 119 -12.31 -7.05 15.97
CA SER A 119 -13.33 -7.20 17.03
C SER A 119 -12.72 -7.43 18.43
N THR A 120 -11.46 -7.90 18.51
CA THR A 120 -10.75 -8.16 19.78
C THR A 120 -9.92 -6.98 20.28
N VAL A 121 -9.48 -6.09 19.38
CA VAL A 121 -8.53 -5.02 19.74
C VAL A 121 -9.19 -3.67 19.93
N ASP A 122 -10.53 -3.61 19.76
CA ASP A 122 -11.34 -2.40 19.90
C ASP A 122 -10.69 -1.21 19.15
N ASP A 123 -10.74 0.00 19.69
CA ASP A 123 -10.26 1.22 19.06
C ASP A 123 -8.75 1.47 19.18
N GLN A 124 -7.97 0.47 19.57
CA GLN A 124 -6.51 0.61 19.76
C GLN A 124 -5.73 0.86 18.46
N ILE A 125 -6.24 0.37 17.33
CA ILE A 125 -5.55 0.45 16.03
C ILE A 125 -6.50 0.92 14.93
N SER A 126 -5.93 1.58 13.92
CA SER A 126 -6.65 2.05 12.73
C SER A 126 -6.47 1.15 11.51
N LEU A 127 -5.45 0.28 11.54
CA LEU A 127 -4.98 -0.51 10.41
C LEU A 127 -4.61 -1.93 10.83
N VAL A 128 -4.98 -2.90 10.01
CA VAL A 128 -4.54 -4.30 10.09
C VAL A 128 -3.87 -4.69 8.79
N SER A 129 -2.78 -5.44 8.86
CA SER A 129 -2.03 -5.91 7.70
C SER A 129 -1.98 -7.44 7.65
N VAL A 130 -2.04 -8.00 6.44
CA VAL A 130 -1.90 -9.44 6.16
C VAL A 130 -0.63 -9.70 5.32
N PRO A 131 -0.10 -10.94 5.32
CA PRO A 131 1.02 -11.33 4.46
C PRO A 131 0.74 -11.12 2.98
N ILE A 132 1.81 -10.86 2.21
CA ILE A 132 1.77 -10.81 0.75
C ILE A 132 2.49 -12.04 0.21
N GLN A 133 1.83 -12.82 -0.63
CA GLN A 133 2.39 -13.96 -1.34
C GLN A 133 2.38 -13.67 -2.84
N PHE A 134 3.54 -13.78 -3.48
CA PHE A 134 3.62 -13.72 -4.93
C PHE A 134 3.08 -14.99 -5.56
N PHE A 135 2.42 -14.85 -6.71
CA PHE A 135 1.94 -15.99 -7.48
C PHE A 135 2.09 -15.77 -9.00
N GLU A 136 1.94 -16.82 -9.78
CA GLU A 136 2.17 -16.95 -11.21
C GLU A 136 3.67 -17.11 -11.53
N LYS A 137 4.38 -16.13 -12.11
CA LYS A 137 5.79 -16.25 -12.51
C LYS A 137 6.73 -16.44 -11.32
N LYS A 138 6.35 -15.97 -10.15
CA LYS A 138 7.15 -16.00 -8.93
C LYS A 138 6.27 -16.48 -7.77
N GLU A 139 6.65 -17.57 -7.14
CA GLU A 139 5.91 -18.14 -6.01
C GLU A 139 6.73 -18.09 -4.74
N ASN A 140 6.83 -16.91 -4.13
CA ASN A 140 7.51 -16.76 -2.84
C ASN A 140 6.88 -15.64 -2.01
N ALA A 141 7.17 -15.64 -0.71
CA ALA A 141 6.72 -14.64 0.22
C ALA A 141 7.39 -13.27 -0.07
N HIS A 142 6.64 -12.20 0.11
CA HIS A 142 7.19 -10.84 0.07
C HIS A 142 8.23 -10.64 1.17
N ARG A 143 9.29 -9.87 0.87
CA ARG A 143 10.39 -9.65 1.82
C ARG A 143 9.97 -9.02 3.17
N LEU A 144 8.84 -8.33 3.23
CA LEU A 144 8.28 -7.77 4.46
C LEU A 144 7.51 -8.79 5.31
N ASN A 145 7.35 -10.05 4.86
CA ASN A 145 6.63 -11.07 5.61
C ASN A 145 7.40 -11.57 6.85
N TYR A 146 8.63 -11.09 7.09
CA TYR A 146 9.36 -11.42 8.33
C TYR A 146 8.58 -11.07 9.60
N LYS A 147 7.69 -10.08 9.55
CA LYS A 147 6.88 -9.64 10.68
C LYS A 147 5.76 -10.61 11.07
N TYR A 148 5.44 -11.58 10.19
CA TYR A 148 4.40 -12.60 10.42
C TYR A 148 4.97 -13.96 10.86
N ARG A 149 6.29 -14.08 11.11
CA ARG A 149 6.97 -15.37 11.36
C ARG A 149 6.44 -16.12 12.57
N ASP A 150 5.96 -15.41 13.58
CA ASP A 150 5.45 -16.03 14.80
C ASP A 150 4.07 -16.67 14.61
N GLY A 151 3.43 -16.46 13.46
CA GLY A 151 2.13 -17.03 13.10
C GLY A 151 0.97 -16.59 14.00
N LYS A 152 1.14 -15.52 14.78
CA LYS A 152 0.15 -15.03 15.74
C LYS A 152 -0.35 -13.65 15.37
N ASP A 153 -1.64 -13.45 15.60
CA ASP A 153 -2.24 -12.14 15.54
C ASP A 153 -1.68 -11.28 16.68
N GLN A 154 -1.26 -10.05 16.36
CA GLN A 154 -0.70 -9.14 17.37
C GLN A 154 -0.78 -7.68 16.95
N ILE A 155 -0.75 -6.78 17.94
CA ILE A 155 -0.56 -5.35 17.71
C ILE A 155 0.96 -5.07 17.68
N ILE A 156 1.41 -4.34 16.66
CA ILE A 156 2.76 -3.84 16.51
C ILE A 156 2.81 -2.41 17.06
N ASP A 157 3.64 -2.19 18.07
CA ASP A 157 4.02 -0.85 18.53
C ASP A 157 5.28 -0.40 17.80
N LEU A 158 5.13 0.53 16.86
CA LEU A 158 6.25 1.04 16.07
C LEU A 158 7.25 1.89 16.86
N ASN A 159 6.89 2.34 18.07
CA ASN A 159 7.86 2.99 18.95
C ASN A 159 8.90 2.00 19.50
N VAL A 160 8.54 0.71 19.56
CA VAL A 160 9.40 -0.39 20.03
C VAL A 160 9.88 -1.24 18.85
N GLN A 161 8.96 -1.67 17.99
CA GLN A 161 9.20 -2.55 16.84
C GLN A 161 9.37 -1.74 15.55
N TYR A 162 10.17 -0.66 15.59
CA TYR A 162 10.31 0.32 14.50
C TYR A 162 10.74 -0.28 13.15
N SER A 163 11.32 -1.46 13.13
CA SER A 163 11.72 -2.14 11.89
C SER A 163 10.57 -2.92 11.22
N TYR A 164 9.37 -2.97 11.82
CA TYR A 164 8.22 -3.67 11.25
C TYR A 164 7.48 -2.76 10.26
N VAL A 165 8.08 -2.64 9.07
CA VAL A 165 7.61 -1.76 7.99
C VAL A 165 6.23 -2.17 7.48
N GLN A 166 5.33 -1.18 7.33
CA GLN A 166 4.10 -1.30 6.57
C GLN A 166 4.04 -0.15 5.57
N MET A 167 3.87 -0.47 4.28
CA MET A 167 3.82 0.49 3.17
C MET A 167 2.77 0.11 2.12
N SER A 168 2.36 -1.16 2.05
CA SER A 168 1.41 -1.63 1.05
C SER A 168 -0.02 -1.38 1.49
N ILE A 169 -0.74 -0.58 0.72
CA ILE A 169 -2.17 -0.35 0.93
C ILE A 169 -2.99 -1.61 0.61
N ALA A 170 -2.56 -2.39 -0.38
CA ALA A 170 -3.25 -3.58 -0.86
C ALA A 170 -3.37 -4.66 0.22
N SER A 171 -2.31 -4.88 1.02
CA SER A 171 -2.33 -5.81 2.14
C SER A 171 -2.86 -5.21 3.45
N SER A 172 -3.42 -4.01 3.41
CA SER A 172 -3.92 -3.27 4.57
C SER A 172 -5.44 -3.18 4.57
N PHE A 173 -6.00 -3.38 5.76
CA PHE A 173 -7.43 -3.17 6.05
C PHE A 173 -7.52 -2.01 7.04
N ILE A 174 -8.29 -0.97 6.69
CA ILE A 174 -8.26 0.31 7.38
C ILE A 174 -9.66 0.65 7.85
N LYS A 175 -9.81 1.17 9.07
CA LYS A 175 -11.09 1.70 9.54
C LYS A 175 -11.53 2.87 8.66
N HIS A 176 -12.76 2.83 8.17
CA HIS A 176 -13.27 3.83 7.23
C HIS A 176 -13.19 5.27 7.77
N ASN A 177 -13.53 5.45 9.05
CA ASN A 177 -13.54 6.77 9.67
C ASN A 177 -12.17 7.47 9.67
N VAL A 178 -11.07 6.74 9.67
CA VAL A 178 -9.72 7.36 9.68
C VAL A 178 -9.23 7.77 8.30
N LEU A 179 -9.86 7.27 7.22
CA LEU A 179 -9.53 7.69 5.85
C LEU A 179 -10.29 8.95 5.42
N ASN A 180 -11.26 9.46 6.21
CA ASN A 180 -11.96 10.69 5.87
C ASN A 180 -11.03 11.92 5.79
N ASP A 181 -9.96 11.91 6.59
CA ASP A 181 -8.98 13.00 6.66
C ASP A 181 -7.73 12.73 5.81
N HIS A 182 -7.68 11.57 5.14
CA HIS A 182 -6.55 11.12 4.33
C HIS A 182 -7.01 10.67 2.95
N SER A 183 -6.33 11.13 1.92
CA SER A 183 -6.57 10.73 0.54
C SER A 183 -5.29 10.35 -0.16
N PHE A 184 -5.40 9.55 -1.22
CA PHE A 184 -4.27 9.28 -2.09
C PHE A 184 -3.86 10.55 -2.83
N ASP A 185 -2.56 10.84 -2.80
CA ASP A 185 -2.00 11.98 -3.52
C ASP A 185 -1.94 11.69 -5.02
N THR A 186 -2.83 12.31 -5.77
CA THR A 186 -2.94 12.12 -7.23
C THR A 186 -1.78 12.74 -8.02
N SER A 187 -0.93 13.53 -7.39
CA SER A 187 0.29 14.04 -7.99
C SER A 187 1.44 13.04 -7.97
N LEU A 188 1.33 11.98 -7.14
CA LEU A 188 2.30 10.89 -7.05
C LEU A 188 1.93 9.77 -8.01
N ARG A 189 2.82 9.48 -8.95
CA ARG A 189 2.74 8.29 -9.80
C ARG A 189 3.14 7.01 -9.06
N TYR A 190 4.01 7.15 -8.06
CA TYR A 190 4.55 6.07 -7.25
C TYR A 190 4.56 6.47 -5.78
N ALA A 191 4.44 5.49 -4.90
CA ALA A 191 4.42 5.64 -3.44
C ALA A 191 3.21 6.41 -2.88
N GLU A 192 2.15 6.61 -3.66
CA GLU A 192 0.88 7.18 -3.20
C GLU A 192 0.27 6.34 -2.06
N ASP A 193 0.38 5.03 -2.14
CA ASP A 193 -0.05 4.05 -1.14
C ASP A 193 0.80 4.12 0.14
N ALA A 194 2.11 4.15 -0.02
CA ALA A 194 3.04 4.27 1.11
C ALA A 194 2.86 5.60 1.85
N LYS A 195 2.51 6.68 1.14
CA LYS A 195 2.23 7.98 1.74
C LYS A 195 0.98 7.94 2.62
N VAL A 196 -0.12 7.35 2.14
CA VAL A 196 -1.34 7.19 2.94
C VAL A 196 -1.07 6.34 4.18
N ILE A 197 -0.38 5.21 4.06
CA ILE A 197 -0.01 4.39 5.21
C ILE A 197 0.85 5.19 6.20
N MET A 198 1.81 5.97 5.72
CA MET A 198 2.66 6.80 6.59
C MET A 198 1.83 7.87 7.32
N GLN A 199 0.84 8.51 6.68
CA GLN A 199 -0.08 9.45 7.34
C GLN A 199 -0.78 8.79 8.52
N LEU A 200 -1.37 7.60 8.30
CA LEU A 200 -2.06 6.85 9.34
C LEU A 200 -1.12 6.45 10.49
N LEU A 201 0.09 6.01 10.19
CA LEU A 201 1.09 5.59 11.19
C LEU A 201 1.71 6.78 11.93
N LEU A 202 1.78 7.96 11.30
CA LEU A 202 2.15 9.18 11.99
C LEU A 202 1.08 9.61 13.01
N ASP A 203 -0.20 9.34 12.74
CA ASP A 203 -1.28 9.65 13.68
C ASP A 203 -1.36 8.62 14.80
N HIS A 204 -1.23 7.34 14.44
CA HIS A 204 -1.30 6.21 15.35
C HIS A 204 -0.18 5.21 15.04
N PRO A 205 0.96 5.23 15.73
CA PRO A 205 2.11 4.36 15.45
C PRO A 205 1.90 2.91 15.91
N TYR A 206 0.67 2.43 15.77
CA TYR A 206 0.25 1.07 16.11
C TYR A 206 -0.57 0.48 14.95
N TYR A 207 -0.31 -0.78 14.62
CA TYR A 207 -1.14 -1.50 13.66
C TYR A 207 -1.18 -2.99 13.98
N GLY A 208 -2.24 -3.66 13.50
CA GLY A 208 -2.40 -5.09 13.68
C GLY A 208 -1.72 -5.90 12.58
N ILE A 209 -1.26 -7.11 12.89
CA ILE A 209 -0.88 -8.12 11.91
C ILE A 209 -1.73 -9.37 12.09
N VAL A 210 -2.20 -9.95 10.98
CA VAL A 210 -3.03 -11.16 10.95
C VAL A 210 -2.42 -12.15 9.96
N PRO A 211 -1.55 -13.08 10.45
CA PRO A 211 -0.83 -14.03 9.61
C PRO A 211 -1.71 -15.06 8.88
N SER A 212 -2.91 -15.31 9.37
CA SER A 212 -3.84 -16.30 8.80
C SER A 212 -4.53 -15.85 7.52
N GLY A 213 -4.65 -14.51 7.27
CA GLY A 213 -5.08 -13.96 5.99
C GLY A 213 -3.93 -13.88 5.00
N CYS A 214 -4.22 -13.68 3.71
CA CYS A 214 -3.18 -13.49 2.69
C CYS A 214 -3.67 -12.64 1.52
N TYR A 215 -2.83 -11.71 1.10
CA TYR A 215 -2.94 -11.00 -0.16
C TYR A 215 -2.05 -11.67 -1.21
N TYR A 216 -2.62 -12.18 -2.29
CA TYR A 216 -1.91 -12.79 -3.40
C TYR A 216 -1.60 -11.74 -4.45
N TYR A 217 -0.33 -11.33 -4.55
CA TYR A 217 0.18 -10.39 -5.53
C TYR A 217 0.60 -11.12 -6.80
N ARG A 218 0.00 -10.78 -7.95
CA ARG A 218 0.32 -11.39 -9.24
C ARG A 218 1.63 -10.85 -9.80
N PHE A 219 2.58 -11.73 -10.00
CA PHE A 219 3.79 -11.40 -10.73
C PHE A 219 3.64 -11.86 -12.19
N ARG A 220 3.18 -10.95 -13.05
CA ARG A 220 2.80 -11.26 -14.44
C ARG A 220 3.97 -11.80 -15.25
N ASN A 221 3.68 -12.71 -16.19
CA ASN A 221 4.64 -13.20 -17.19
C ASN A 221 5.04 -12.11 -18.21
N THR A 222 4.14 -11.18 -18.49
CA THR A 222 4.40 -10.00 -19.32
C THR A 222 5.05 -8.91 -18.47
N GLN A 223 6.05 -8.18 -19.04
CA GLN A 223 6.81 -7.15 -18.30
C GLN A 223 6.00 -5.88 -17.96
N ASN A 224 4.68 -5.94 -18.02
CA ASN A 224 3.76 -4.80 -17.91
C ASN A 224 3.24 -4.55 -16.46
N SER A 225 3.94 -5.01 -15.42
CA SER A 225 3.59 -4.62 -14.05
C SER A 225 4.12 -3.21 -13.75
N ALA A 226 3.37 -2.42 -12.95
CA ALA A 226 3.78 -1.07 -12.56
C ALA A 226 5.18 -1.03 -11.92
N LEU A 227 5.59 -2.10 -11.23
CA LEU A 227 6.90 -2.21 -10.59
C LEU A 227 8.06 -2.42 -11.56
N ASN A 228 7.84 -3.07 -12.70
CA ASN A 228 8.93 -3.42 -13.63
C ASN A 228 9.50 -2.22 -14.40
N GLY A 229 8.76 -1.12 -14.51
CA GLY A 229 9.15 0.08 -15.24
C GLY A 229 9.57 1.28 -14.38
N THR A 230 9.48 1.19 -13.05
CA THR A 230 9.66 2.35 -12.15
C THR A 230 10.97 3.09 -12.36
N LYS A 231 12.07 2.36 -12.55
CA LYS A 231 13.41 2.91 -12.76
C LYS A 231 13.60 3.65 -14.09
N LEU A 232 12.63 3.54 -15.01
CA LEU A 232 12.63 4.23 -16.30
C LEU A 232 11.88 5.56 -16.24
N HIS A 233 11.41 5.96 -15.07
CA HIS A 233 10.58 7.15 -14.89
C HIS A 233 11.21 8.12 -13.90
N ARG A 234 11.30 9.38 -14.33
CA ARG A 234 11.82 10.51 -13.56
C ARG A 234 11.15 10.65 -12.19
N GLU A 235 9.84 10.44 -12.14
CA GLU A 235 9.00 10.58 -10.96
C GLU A 235 9.46 9.67 -9.81
N TRP A 236 9.99 8.49 -10.13
CA TRP A 236 10.51 7.57 -9.13
C TRP A 236 11.77 8.09 -8.44
N TYR A 237 12.60 8.88 -9.14
CA TYR A 237 13.83 9.47 -8.61
C TYR A 237 13.64 10.78 -7.89
N LEU A 238 12.75 11.65 -8.39
CA LEU A 238 12.61 13.01 -7.87
C LEU A 238 11.30 13.20 -7.08
N ASP A 239 10.16 12.89 -7.68
CA ASP A 239 8.87 13.21 -7.08
C ASP A 239 8.60 12.32 -5.85
N CYS A 240 8.96 11.03 -5.89
CA CYS A 240 8.90 10.17 -4.71
C CYS A 240 9.79 10.68 -3.57
N LEU A 241 11.02 11.13 -3.87
CA LEU A 241 11.94 11.63 -2.83
C LEU A 241 11.39 12.90 -2.18
N LYS A 242 10.86 13.83 -2.98
CA LYS A 242 10.33 15.11 -2.50
C LYS A 242 8.98 14.96 -1.81
N ASN A 243 8.02 14.41 -2.56
CA ASN A 243 6.61 14.45 -2.18
C ASN A 243 6.19 13.32 -1.23
N TYR A 244 7.04 12.30 -1.07
CA TYR A 244 6.83 11.24 -0.08
C TYR A 244 7.92 11.19 0.98
N LEU A 245 9.19 10.91 0.65
CA LEU A 245 10.21 10.63 1.66
C LEU A 245 10.59 11.90 2.45
N GLN A 246 10.82 13.02 1.79
CA GLN A 246 11.13 14.30 2.45
C GLN A 246 9.91 14.81 3.24
N TRP A 247 8.72 14.66 2.67
CA TRP A 247 7.47 14.96 3.36
C TRP A 247 7.31 14.13 4.65
N ALA A 248 7.59 12.82 4.61
CA ALA A 248 7.46 11.94 5.78
C ALA A 248 8.39 12.36 6.93
N LEU A 249 9.66 12.67 6.61
CA LEU A 249 10.63 13.15 7.60
C LEU A 249 10.23 14.52 8.18
N HIS A 250 9.76 15.43 7.32
CA HIS A 250 9.32 16.76 7.73
C HIS A 250 8.09 16.70 8.64
N SER A 251 7.04 15.98 8.22
CA SER A 251 5.80 15.80 8.98
C SER A 251 6.04 15.14 10.34
N ALA A 252 6.92 14.13 10.37
CA ALA A 252 7.32 13.49 11.62
C ALA A 252 8.02 14.47 12.56
N ARG A 253 8.95 15.28 12.06
CA ARG A 253 9.66 16.30 12.84
C ARG A 253 8.71 17.35 13.38
N GLN A 254 7.76 17.81 12.57
CA GLN A 254 6.73 18.77 13.01
C GLN A 254 5.85 18.18 14.12
N LYS A 255 5.41 16.93 13.94
CA LYS A 255 4.47 16.28 14.89
C LYS A 255 5.11 15.88 16.22
N TYR A 256 6.33 15.34 16.17
CA TYR A 256 6.99 14.75 17.34
C TYR A 256 8.16 15.57 17.91
N GLY A 257 8.51 16.70 17.28
CA GLY A 257 9.73 17.45 17.61
C GLY A 257 11.05 16.76 17.22
N LYS A 258 10.96 15.51 16.79
CA LYS A 258 12.06 14.64 16.31
C LYS A 258 11.54 13.71 15.23
N ILE A 259 12.43 12.98 14.56
CA ILE A 259 12.04 11.94 13.60
C ILE A 259 12.10 10.58 14.31
N PRO A 260 10.97 9.91 14.60
CA PRO A 260 10.94 8.59 15.22
C PRO A 260 11.67 7.54 14.37
N PHE A 261 12.24 6.51 15.00
CA PHE A 261 12.97 5.47 14.30
C PHE A 261 12.13 4.69 13.28
N PHE A 262 10.83 4.52 13.52
CA PHE A 262 9.97 3.85 12.54
C PHE A 262 9.84 4.64 11.23
N VAL A 263 9.80 5.97 11.30
CA VAL A 263 9.77 6.83 10.10
C VAL A 263 11.11 6.75 9.38
N GLN A 264 12.23 6.88 10.11
CA GLN A 264 13.56 6.75 9.54
C GLN A 264 13.76 5.39 8.87
N TYR A 265 13.30 4.30 9.51
CA TYR A 265 13.44 2.95 9.00
C TYR A 265 12.59 2.74 7.73
N ASN A 266 11.36 3.24 7.70
CA ASN A 266 10.47 3.19 6.55
C ASN A 266 11.04 3.98 5.35
N VAL A 267 11.51 5.22 5.61
CA VAL A 267 12.17 6.05 4.60
C VAL A 267 13.41 5.35 4.06
N MET A 268 14.27 4.80 4.94
CA MET A 268 15.48 4.09 4.50
C MET A 268 15.15 2.80 3.73
N TYR A 269 14.09 2.09 4.11
CA TYR A 269 13.63 0.90 3.40
C TYR A 269 13.22 1.21 1.96
N ASP A 270 12.56 2.33 1.69
CA ASP A 270 12.26 2.76 0.33
C ASP A 270 13.51 3.28 -0.39
N LEU A 271 14.27 4.14 0.29
CA LEU A 271 15.44 4.82 -0.25
C LEU A 271 16.55 3.87 -0.72
N GLN A 272 16.74 2.73 -0.02
CA GLN A 272 17.78 1.73 -0.34
C GLN A 272 17.71 1.24 -1.79
N SER A 273 16.52 1.22 -2.40
CA SER A 273 16.34 0.76 -3.78
C SER A 273 17.01 1.66 -4.82
N ARG A 274 17.29 2.93 -4.48
CA ARG A 274 17.96 3.92 -5.33
C ARG A 274 19.48 3.67 -5.40
N PHE A 275 20.07 3.09 -4.37
CA PHE A 275 21.51 2.76 -4.33
C PHE A 275 21.87 1.51 -5.14
N GLY A 276 20.89 0.71 -5.58
CA GLY A 276 21.09 -0.44 -6.45
C GLY A 276 20.96 -0.14 -7.96
N VAL A 277 20.91 1.13 -8.36
CA VAL A 277 20.83 1.54 -9.77
C VAL A 277 22.23 1.90 -10.26
N PRO A 278 22.83 1.12 -11.16
CA PRO A 278 24.23 1.34 -11.56
C PRO A 278 24.39 2.63 -12.37
N GLU A 279 23.47 2.94 -13.26
CA GLU A 279 23.47 4.13 -14.09
C GLU A 279 22.05 4.54 -14.44
N ILE A 280 21.74 5.83 -14.36
CA ILE A 280 20.46 6.39 -14.74
C ILE A 280 20.64 7.06 -16.10
N PRO A 281 19.94 6.61 -17.16
CA PRO A 281 20.09 7.19 -18.49
C PRO A 281 19.68 8.68 -18.53
N GLU A 282 20.32 9.47 -19.39
CA GLU A 282 19.94 10.89 -19.61
C GLU A 282 18.53 11.07 -20.16
N SER A 283 17.95 10.02 -20.78
CA SER A 283 16.55 9.99 -21.18
C SER A 283 15.57 9.95 -19.99
N VAL A 284 16.07 9.62 -18.78
CA VAL A 284 15.29 9.55 -17.54
C VAL A 284 15.53 10.78 -16.68
N LEU A 285 16.80 11.15 -16.46
CA LEU A 285 17.20 12.36 -15.73
C LEU A 285 18.22 13.16 -16.56
N THR A 286 17.96 14.43 -16.71
CA THR A 286 18.96 15.38 -17.28
C THR A 286 20.14 15.54 -16.32
N THR A 287 21.25 16.09 -16.79
CA THR A 287 22.45 16.35 -15.94
C THR A 287 22.12 17.20 -14.70
N ALA A 288 21.23 18.20 -14.84
CA ALA A 288 20.78 19.03 -13.71
C ALA A 288 19.95 18.20 -12.71
N GLU A 289 19.06 17.34 -13.18
CA GLU A 289 18.24 16.46 -12.36
C GLU A 289 19.06 15.36 -11.67
N HIS A 290 20.13 14.89 -12.29
CA HIS A 290 21.10 14.01 -11.62
C HIS A 290 21.75 14.68 -10.40
N LEU A 291 22.14 15.96 -10.53
CA LEU A 291 22.68 16.72 -9.40
C LEU A 291 21.63 16.91 -8.30
N GLU A 292 20.41 17.28 -8.67
CA GLU A 292 19.29 17.42 -7.76
C GLU A 292 18.99 16.11 -7.02
N PHE A 293 18.91 14.99 -7.74
CA PHE A 293 18.69 13.66 -7.17
C PHE A 293 19.77 13.30 -6.12
N ARG A 294 21.05 13.52 -6.43
CA ARG A 294 22.15 13.28 -5.49
C ARG A 294 22.07 14.16 -4.26
N THR A 295 21.67 15.41 -4.42
CA THR A 295 21.48 16.37 -3.32
C THR A 295 20.36 15.90 -2.40
N LEU A 296 19.21 15.54 -2.97
CA LEU A 296 18.08 14.99 -2.22
C LEU A 296 18.44 13.71 -1.46
N LEU A 297 19.19 12.78 -2.08
CA LEU A 297 19.65 11.57 -1.38
C LEU A 297 20.48 11.91 -0.14
N LYS A 298 21.42 12.87 -0.24
CA LYS A 298 22.24 13.30 0.89
C LYS A 298 21.40 13.95 1.99
N GLU A 299 20.51 14.87 1.64
CA GLU A 299 19.64 15.54 2.61
C GLU A 299 18.77 14.55 3.37
N LEU A 300 18.17 13.57 2.66
CA LEU A 300 17.38 12.52 3.29
C LEU A 300 18.23 11.67 4.24
N LEU A 301 19.42 11.23 3.81
CA LEU A 301 20.31 10.42 4.64
C LEU A 301 20.78 11.16 5.88
N GLN A 302 21.04 12.48 5.82
CA GLN A 302 21.39 13.28 6.99
C GLN A 302 20.33 13.28 8.08
N SER A 303 19.08 12.99 7.72
CA SER A 303 17.95 12.86 8.66
C SER A 303 17.74 11.42 9.19
N ILE A 304 18.56 10.46 8.77
CA ILE A 304 18.49 9.04 9.15
C ILE A 304 19.70 8.70 10.01
N ASP A 305 19.49 8.11 11.17
CA ASP A 305 20.54 7.63 12.07
C ASP A 305 21.31 6.47 11.41
N ASP A 306 22.64 6.43 11.58
CA ASP A 306 23.48 5.36 11.02
C ASP A 306 23.07 3.97 11.52
N LYS A 307 22.58 3.88 12.76
CA LYS A 307 21.99 2.66 13.32
C LYS A 307 20.89 2.13 12.43
N ILE A 308 20.02 3.00 11.92
CA ILE A 308 18.88 2.63 11.06
C ILE A 308 19.36 2.09 9.70
N ILE A 309 20.45 2.64 9.16
CA ILE A 309 21.08 2.14 7.93
C ILE A 309 21.66 0.75 8.17
N LEU A 310 22.41 0.60 9.28
CA LEU A 310 23.05 -0.67 9.66
C LEU A 310 22.04 -1.80 9.93
N GLU A 311 20.87 -1.48 10.43
CA GLU A 311 19.81 -2.46 10.75
C GLU A 311 18.92 -2.83 9.54
N GLN A 312 19.08 -2.21 8.37
CA GLN A 312 18.32 -2.62 7.17
C GLN A 312 18.59 -4.07 6.80
N LYS A 313 17.51 -4.87 6.68
CA LYS A 313 17.61 -6.33 6.46
C LYS A 313 17.95 -6.72 5.02
N ASN A 314 17.74 -5.82 4.07
CA ASN A 314 17.87 -6.10 2.64
C ASN A 314 19.14 -5.48 2.01
N LEU A 315 20.04 -4.95 2.82
CA LEU A 315 21.32 -4.40 2.38
C LEU A 315 22.48 -5.30 2.84
N SER A 316 23.45 -5.53 1.94
CA SER A 316 24.73 -6.14 2.31
C SER A 316 25.55 -5.18 3.19
N ARG A 317 26.58 -5.70 3.87
CA ARG A 317 27.49 -4.87 4.66
C ARG A 317 28.16 -3.80 3.79
N GLU A 318 28.65 -4.16 2.63
CA GLU A 318 29.29 -3.25 1.68
C GLU A 318 28.34 -2.12 1.24
N GLN A 319 27.07 -2.44 0.98
CA GLN A 319 26.07 -1.43 0.64
C GLN A 319 25.81 -0.48 1.81
N LYS A 320 25.74 -0.97 3.04
CA LYS A 320 25.57 -0.14 4.24
C LYS A 320 26.76 0.80 4.44
N ASP A 321 27.99 0.29 4.33
CA ASP A 321 29.21 1.08 4.46
C ASP A 321 29.29 2.15 3.36
N TYR A 322 28.91 1.80 2.12
CA TYR A 322 28.81 2.76 1.01
C TYR A 322 27.80 3.87 1.30
N ILE A 323 26.58 3.54 1.76
CA ILE A 323 25.53 4.51 2.04
C ILE A 323 25.95 5.46 3.17
N ILE A 324 26.61 4.96 4.22
CA ILE A 324 27.14 5.79 5.30
C ILE A 324 28.25 6.71 4.79
N SER A 325 29.12 6.22 3.94
CA SER A 325 30.20 7.05 3.34
C SER A 325 29.67 8.10 2.35
N PHE A 326 28.52 7.84 1.71
CA PHE A 326 27.85 8.75 0.80
C PHE A 326 27.11 9.88 1.52
N LYS A 327 26.62 9.61 2.74
CA LYS A 327 25.89 10.55 3.61
C LYS A 327 26.68 11.81 3.91
#